data_77a2b4262e56f77bb72e555739a5a74f
#
_entry.id   77a2b4262e56f77bb72e555739a5a74f
#
_cell.length_a   1.000
_cell.length_b   1.000
_cell.length_c   1.000
_cell.angle_alpha   90.00
_cell.angle_beta   90.00
_cell.angle_gamma   90.00
#
_symmetry.space_group_name_H-M   'P 1'
#
loop_
_entity.id
_entity.type
_entity.pdbx_description
1 polymer ?
#
loop_
_entity_poly.entity_id
_entity_poly.type
_entity_poly.pdbx_seq_one_letter_code
_entity_poly.pdbx_strand_id
1 'polypeptide(L)'
;MSYKVELIPEAGDDFNSLDGSVRKQISKKIDSLSENPFLGEPLGNKFGIDLTGFYKLYVIKKKYRIVYHLIGDRLEIVEIVAIGKRDKEEVYRLVAKRLKKSYRT
;
A
#
# COMPACT_ATOMS: atom_id res chain seq x y z
N MET A 1 -4.29 11.64 -16.50
CA MET A 1 -5.00 10.38 -16.59
C MET A 1 -5.09 9.73 -15.22
N SER A 2 -6.28 9.33 -14.82
CA SER A 2 -6.47 8.72 -13.50
C SER A 2 -6.18 7.23 -13.53
N TYR A 3 -5.60 6.71 -12.45
CA TYR A 3 -5.38 5.29 -12.27
C TYR A 3 -6.50 4.74 -11.39
N LYS A 4 -6.91 3.52 -11.65
CA LYS A 4 -7.87 2.85 -10.79
C LYS A 4 -7.17 2.41 -9.51
N VAL A 5 -7.78 2.68 -8.35
CA VAL A 5 -7.21 2.26 -7.07
C VAL A 5 -8.08 1.15 -6.49
N GLU A 6 -7.45 0.06 -6.10
CA GLU A 6 -8.11 -1.08 -5.48
C GLU A 6 -7.39 -1.45 -4.20
N LEU A 7 -8.13 -1.92 -3.21
CA LEU A 7 -7.56 -2.44 -1.98
C LEU A 7 -7.83 -3.94 -1.92
N ILE A 8 -6.79 -4.73 -1.61
CA ILE A 8 -7.05 -6.14 -1.31
C ILE A 8 -7.90 -6.21 -0.03
N PRO A 9 -8.66 -7.29 0.20
CA PRO A 9 -9.55 -7.36 1.37
C PRO A 9 -8.86 -7.03 2.69
N GLU A 10 -7.64 -7.52 2.89
CA GLU A 10 -6.88 -7.27 4.10
C GLU A 10 -6.54 -5.78 4.26
N ALA A 11 -6.23 -5.09 3.17
CA ALA A 11 -5.97 -3.65 3.22
C ALA A 11 -7.24 -2.87 3.53
N GLY A 12 -8.39 -3.35 3.03
CA GLY A 12 -9.68 -2.78 3.38
C GLY A 12 -9.96 -2.90 4.88
N ASP A 13 -9.62 -4.04 5.46
CA ASP A 13 -9.75 -4.26 6.91
C ASP A 13 -8.81 -3.33 7.68
N ASP A 14 -7.57 -3.16 7.20
CA ASP A 14 -6.63 -2.21 7.80
C ASP A 14 -7.24 -0.81 7.85
N PHE A 15 -7.80 -0.38 6.72
CA PHE A 15 -8.40 0.95 6.59
C PHE A 15 -9.56 1.12 7.58
N ASN A 16 -10.43 0.13 7.65
CA ASN A 16 -11.61 0.19 8.51
C ASN A 16 -11.28 0.19 10.00
N SER A 17 -10.12 -0.32 10.37
CA SER A 17 -9.70 -0.37 11.76
C SER A 17 -9.10 0.94 12.27
N LEU A 18 -8.88 1.92 11.39
CA LEU A 18 -8.29 3.19 11.76
C LEU A 18 -9.33 4.17 12.31
N ASP A 19 -8.87 5.12 13.14
CA ASP A 19 -9.74 6.20 13.61
C ASP A 19 -10.26 7.01 12.43
N GLY A 20 -11.45 7.60 12.59
CA GLY A 20 -12.08 8.38 11.53
C GLY A 20 -11.20 9.50 10.99
N SER A 21 -10.50 10.22 11.88
CA SER A 21 -9.60 11.31 11.45
C SER A 21 -8.42 10.78 10.64
N VAL A 22 -7.89 9.62 11.03
CA VAL A 22 -6.79 8.96 10.30
C VAL A 22 -7.28 8.46 8.97
N ARG A 23 -8.43 7.79 8.94
CA ARG A 23 -9.02 7.31 7.68
C ARG A 23 -9.21 8.43 6.67
N LYS A 24 -9.67 9.60 7.15
CA LYS A 24 -9.89 10.75 6.28
C LYS A 24 -8.58 11.18 5.59
N GLN A 25 -7.49 11.24 6.34
CA GLN A 25 -6.19 11.63 5.77
C GLN A 25 -5.62 10.54 4.85
N ILE A 26 -5.79 9.28 5.23
CA ILE A 26 -5.37 8.16 4.38
C ILE A 26 -6.16 8.19 3.08
N SER A 27 -7.47 8.42 3.15
CA SER A 27 -8.34 8.50 1.98
C SER A 27 -7.88 9.58 1.00
N LYS A 28 -7.48 10.73 1.52
CA LYS A 28 -6.96 11.81 0.68
C LYS A 28 -5.68 11.39 -0.05
N LYS A 29 -4.80 10.65 0.62
CA LYS A 29 -3.58 10.16 -0.01
C LYS A 29 -3.88 9.09 -1.06
N ILE A 30 -4.86 8.24 -0.80
CA ILE A 30 -5.31 7.26 -1.79
C ILE A 30 -5.81 7.97 -3.05
N ASP A 31 -6.57 9.05 -2.88
CA ASP A 31 -7.02 9.85 -4.02
C ASP A 31 -5.83 10.43 -4.79
N SER A 32 -4.81 10.88 -4.07
CA SER A 32 -3.59 11.40 -4.70
C SER A 32 -2.88 10.32 -5.53
N LEU A 33 -2.91 9.07 -5.06
CA LEU A 33 -2.32 7.95 -5.80
C LEU A 33 -3.04 7.69 -7.12
N SER A 34 -4.34 7.96 -7.19
CA SER A 34 -5.08 7.79 -8.44
C SER A 34 -4.62 8.78 -9.50
N GLU A 35 -4.11 9.93 -9.09
CA GLU A 35 -3.57 10.94 -10.00
C GLU A 35 -2.11 10.71 -10.31
N ASN A 36 -1.33 10.26 -9.32
CA ASN A 36 0.10 10.03 -9.49
C ASN A 36 0.54 8.81 -8.67
N PRO A 37 0.63 7.63 -9.29
CA PRO A 37 1.00 6.40 -8.58
C PRO A 37 2.47 6.33 -8.19
N PHE A 38 3.27 7.30 -8.58
CA PHE A 38 4.71 7.32 -8.26
C PHE A 38 5.04 8.26 -7.11
N LEU A 39 4.05 8.65 -6.30
CA LEU A 39 4.28 9.48 -5.12
C LEU A 39 5.09 8.75 -4.05
N GLY A 40 4.97 7.43 -3.96
CA GLY A 40 5.68 6.65 -2.96
C GLY A 40 7.12 6.36 -3.34
N GLU A 41 7.86 5.81 -2.40
CA GLU A 41 9.24 5.40 -2.60
C GLU A 41 9.30 3.92 -2.91
N PRO A 42 10.11 3.49 -3.91
CA PRO A 42 10.25 2.07 -4.20
C PRO A 42 10.87 1.33 -3.03
N LEU A 43 10.39 0.13 -2.77
CA LEU A 43 10.86 -0.69 -1.65
C LEU A 43 12.09 -1.51 -1.98
N GLY A 44 12.08 -2.17 -3.14
CA GLY A 44 13.17 -3.06 -3.50
C GLY A 44 13.28 -4.23 -2.52
N ASN A 45 14.50 -4.56 -2.13
CA ASN A 45 14.77 -5.63 -1.16
C ASN A 45 14.82 -5.06 0.25
N LYS A 46 13.95 -5.53 1.13
CA LYS A 46 13.89 -5.07 2.52
C LYS A 46 13.92 -6.27 3.45
N PHE A 47 14.90 -6.31 4.34
CA PHE A 47 15.04 -7.36 5.35
C PHE A 47 15.00 -8.77 4.73
N GLY A 48 15.66 -8.92 3.57
CA GLY A 48 15.67 -10.22 2.88
C GLY A 48 14.39 -10.56 2.13
N ILE A 49 13.45 -9.63 2.06
CA ILE A 49 12.18 -9.80 1.34
C ILE A 49 12.24 -9.02 0.04
N ASP A 50 11.96 -9.71 -1.07
CA ASP A 50 11.94 -9.05 -2.39
C ASP A 50 10.60 -8.36 -2.59
N LEU A 51 10.63 -7.04 -2.48
CA LEU A 51 9.46 -6.18 -2.69
C LEU A 51 9.67 -5.28 -3.90
N THR A 52 10.43 -5.76 -4.88
CA THR A 52 10.63 -5.04 -6.14
C THR A 52 9.28 -4.80 -6.81
N GLY A 53 9.05 -3.55 -7.25
CA GLY A 53 7.77 -3.18 -7.84
C GLY A 53 6.76 -2.66 -6.85
N PHE A 54 7.06 -2.74 -5.56
CA PHE A 54 6.21 -2.19 -4.51
C PHE A 54 6.72 -0.84 -4.06
N TYR A 55 5.81 -0.02 -3.55
CA TYR A 55 6.10 1.33 -3.08
C TYR A 55 5.51 1.53 -1.69
N LYS A 56 6.14 2.40 -0.92
CA LYS A 56 5.58 2.87 0.35
C LYS A 56 5.31 4.36 0.24
N LEU A 57 4.20 4.80 0.79
CA LEU A 57 3.85 6.21 0.88
C LEU A 57 3.57 6.55 2.33
N TYR A 58 4.35 7.46 2.89
CA TYR A 58 4.14 7.92 4.26
C TYR A 58 3.00 8.91 4.33
N VAL A 59 2.26 8.85 5.41
CA VAL A 59 1.12 9.74 5.66
C VAL A 59 1.19 10.22 7.11
N ILE A 60 0.66 11.41 7.37
CA ILE A 60 0.56 11.98 8.71
C ILE A 60 1.94 12.04 9.38
N LYS A 61 2.82 12.86 8.81
CA LYS A 61 4.17 13.07 9.33
C LYS A 61 4.94 11.76 9.52
N LYS A 62 4.78 10.86 8.56
CA LYS A 62 5.44 9.55 8.56
C LYS A 62 5.01 8.62 9.69
N LYS A 63 3.87 8.89 10.33
CA LYS A 63 3.34 7.99 11.36
C LYS A 63 2.64 6.77 10.78
N TYR A 64 2.11 6.89 9.56
CA TYR A 64 1.40 5.82 8.89
C TYR A 64 2.03 5.57 7.54
N ARG A 65 1.73 4.42 6.98
CA ARG A 65 2.32 3.96 5.73
C ARG A 65 1.28 3.23 4.89
N ILE A 66 1.27 3.55 3.59
CA ILE A 66 0.50 2.80 2.60
C ILE A 66 1.50 2.03 1.75
N VAL A 67 1.30 0.72 1.61
CA VAL A 67 2.13 -0.10 0.73
C VAL A 67 1.28 -0.53 -0.45
N TYR A 68 1.79 -0.31 -1.65
CA TYR A 68 1.04 -0.58 -2.86
C TYR A 68 1.97 -0.99 -3.99
N HIS A 69 1.38 -1.53 -5.06
CA HIS A 69 2.11 -1.79 -6.30
C HIS A 69 1.17 -1.53 -7.49
N LEU A 70 1.75 -1.49 -8.67
CA LEU A 70 0.99 -1.29 -9.89
C LEU A 70 0.75 -2.65 -10.55
N ILE A 71 -0.50 -2.89 -10.94
CA ILE A 71 -0.89 -4.14 -11.60
C ILE A 71 -1.69 -3.84 -12.86
N GLY A 72 -2.03 -4.90 -13.59
CA GLY A 72 -2.76 -4.77 -14.85
C GLY A 72 -1.82 -4.82 -16.04
N ASP A 73 -2.35 -5.09 -17.22
CA ASP A 73 -1.56 -5.24 -18.45
C ASP A 73 -0.76 -3.97 -18.79
N ARG A 74 -1.29 -2.81 -18.43
CA ARG A 74 -0.66 -1.52 -18.69
C ARG A 74 -0.27 -0.80 -17.41
N LEU A 75 -0.21 -1.52 -16.29
CA LEU A 75 0.08 -0.96 -14.97
C LEU A 75 -0.88 0.20 -14.63
N GLU A 76 -2.15 0.03 -15.00
CA GLU A 76 -3.17 1.07 -14.82
C GLU A 76 -3.90 1.00 -13.50
N ILE A 77 -3.60 -0.02 -12.68
CA ILE A 77 -4.27 -0.23 -11.39
C ILE A 77 -3.25 -0.07 -10.27
N VAL A 78 -3.60 0.79 -9.31
CA VAL A 78 -2.85 0.90 -8.05
C VAL A 78 -3.51 -0.05 -7.07
N GLU A 79 -2.83 -1.13 -6.73
CA GLU A 79 -3.35 -2.10 -5.76
C GLU A 79 -2.70 -1.87 -4.40
N ILE A 80 -3.51 -1.48 -3.41
CA ILE A 80 -3.03 -1.25 -2.05
C ILE A 80 -3.07 -2.57 -1.29
N VAL A 81 -1.94 -2.95 -0.72
CA VAL A 81 -1.79 -4.24 -0.04
C VAL A 81 -1.70 -4.13 1.47
N ALA A 82 -1.36 -2.97 2.00
CA ALA A 82 -1.31 -2.77 3.45
C ALA A 82 -1.41 -1.29 3.80
N ILE A 83 -2.08 -1.00 4.91
CA ILE A 83 -2.18 0.34 5.47
C ILE A 83 -2.01 0.20 6.98
N GLY A 84 -1.08 0.94 7.57
CA GLY A 84 -0.89 0.84 9.00
C GLY A 84 0.16 1.79 9.52
N LYS A 85 0.40 1.70 10.82
CA LYS A 85 1.42 2.49 11.49
C LYS A 85 2.79 2.11 10.93
N ARG A 86 3.70 3.07 10.98
CA ARG A 86 5.08 2.84 10.59
C ARG A 86 5.77 1.96 11.62
N ASP A 87 5.71 0.68 11.39
CA ASP A 87 6.42 -0.32 12.20
C ASP A 87 7.57 -0.86 11.38
N LYS A 88 8.73 -0.80 11.89
CA LYS A 88 9.98 -1.19 11.26
C LYS A 88 9.82 -2.22 10.13
N GLU A 89 10.13 -3.49 10.38
CA GLU A 89 10.06 -4.51 9.33
C GLU A 89 8.74 -5.32 9.33
N GLU A 90 7.90 -5.15 10.35
CA GLU A 90 6.67 -5.92 10.47
C GLU A 90 5.74 -5.76 9.28
N VAL A 91 5.57 -4.54 8.79
CA VAL A 91 4.70 -4.29 7.65
C VAL A 91 5.21 -5.02 6.40
N TYR A 92 6.52 -5.12 6.23
CA TYR A 92 7.07 -5.78 5.05
C TYR A 92 6.87 -7.28 5.11
N ARG A 93 7.00 -7.88 6.29
CA ARG A 93 6.71 -9.29 6.49
C ARG A 93 5.23 -9.58 6.28
N LEU A 94 4.38 -8.67 6.75
CA LEU A 94 2.94 -8.76 6.55
C LEU A 94 2.58 -8.71 5.07
N VAL A 95 3.18 -7.80 4.33
CA VAL A 95 2.96 -7.69 2.88
C VAL A 95 3.37 -8.98 2.19
N ALA A 96 4.56 -9.50 2.50
CA ALA A 96 5.04 -10.74 1.91
C ALA A 96 4.07 -11.89 2.17
N LYS A 97 3.57 -11.97 3.40
CA LYS A 97 2.61 -13.00 3.78
C LYS A 97 1.29 -12.87 3.01
N ARG A 98 0.79 -11.65 2.88
CA ARG A 98 -0.45 -11.39 2.15
C ARG A 98 -0.33 -11.73 0.68
N LEU A 99 0.78 -11.38 0.06
CA LEU A 99 1.03 -11.67 -1.34
C LEU A 99 1.11 -13.17 -1.59
N LYS A 100 1.81 -13.88 -0.72
CA LYS A 100 1.94 -15.31 -0.82
C LYS A 100 0.57 -16.00 -0.78
N LYS A 101 -0.31 -15.49 0.07
CA LYS A 101 -1.68 -15.98 0.20
C LYS A 101 -2.52 -15.62 -1.03
N SER A 102 -2.38 -14.40 -1.55
CA SER A 102 -3.18 -13.91 -2.68
C SER A 102 -2.85 -14.60 -3.99
N TYR A 103 -1.59 -14.94 -4.22
CA TYR A 103 -1.16 -15.58 -5.45
C TYR A 103 -1.09 -17.09 -5.36
N ARG A 104 -1.50 -17.64 -4.26
CA ARG A 104 -1.52 -19.07 -4.03
C ARG A 104 -2.86 -19.63 -4.47
N THR A 105 -2.88 -20.21 -5.61
CA THR A 105 -4.07 -20.87 -6.14
C THR A 105 -4.01 -22.36 -5.91
#